data_52ed4fdb091c72481f690b5f16841711
#
_entry.id   52ed4fdb091c72481f690b5f16841711
#
_cell.length_a   1.000
_cell.length_b   1.000
_cell.length_c   1.000
_cell.angle_alpha   90.00
_cell.angle_beta   90.00
_cell.angle_gamma   90.00
#
_symmetry.space_group_name_H-M   'P 1'
#
loop_
_entity.id
_entity.type
_entity.pdbx_description
1 polymer ?
#
loop_
_entity_poly.entity_id
_entity_poly.type
_entity_poly.pdbx_seq_one_letter_code
_entity_poly.pdbx_strand_id
1 'polypeptide(L)'
;MSEALKAPRIAAPSGDANRWKALVFIALAQLMVVLDSTIVNIALPSAQKDLGISDGNRQWVVTAYALAFGGLLLFGGRIADKRGRRRAFLTGLIGFALASALGGLAVSGPMMFGARALQGVFGALLAPAALSLLAVMFTDAKERAKAFGIYGAIAGGGGAVGLILGGFLTEYLDWRWTFFVNVPFAIVAALGATLVIREPEGGRNRAPLDIPGVLLSTLGLVALVYGFTRAESNGWGDALTISMFVASAVLLLSFVLVESRVKAPLLPLRVVRDRNRGGIYLSLGLAIIGMFGLFLFLTYYLQIVQGYSPVKTGFAFLPMVAGMITGSTQIGARLMTRVRARFLMGPGFLVAGLGMLLLTQLEIGSSYTTLLLPAMVLLGLGMGTAFMPAMSLATTGVEPRDAGVASAMVNTSQQVGGAIGTALLNTIAASAKSSYLKDHIAGAATKPQQQLVGLQSMVHGYSTAIAFAVGILAVAALIAFTFVNAGRPGTTQVASGAGAEDEVPVPVVAH
;
A
#
# COMPACT_ATOMS: atom_id res chain seq x y z
N MET A 1 -44.59 44.93 -9.75
CA MET A 1 -43.44 44.67 -10.65
C MET A 1 -42.30 44.24 -9.77
N SER A 2 -42.12 42.94 -9.59
CA SER A 2 -40.99 42.37 -8.91
C SER A 2 -40.60 41.12 -9.74
N GLU A 3 -39.65 41.32 -10.64
CA GLU A 3 -39.01 40.24 -11.38
C GLU A 3 -37.99 39.59 -10.46
N ALA A 4 -38.38 38.45 -9.87
CA ALA A 4 -37.46 37.60 -9.12
C ALA A 4 -36.43 37.05 -10.12
N LEU A 5 -35.19 37.51 -10.00
CA LEU A 5 -34.00 36.96 -10.63
C LEU A 5 -33.92 35.44 -10.35
N LYS A 6 -34.40 34.65 -11.32
CA LYS A 6 -34.12 33.20 -11.34
C LYS A 6 -32.62 33.00 -11.56
N ALA A 7 -31.89 32.68 -10.50
CA ALA A 7 -30.55 32.18 -10.63
C ALA A 7 -30.52 31.02 -11.65
N PRO A 8 -29.57 30.99 -12.58
CA PRO A 8 -29.49 29.91 -13.54
C PRO A 8 -29.28 28.61 -12.79
N ARG A 9 -30.27 27.72 -12.82
CA ARG A 9 -30.05 26.30 -12.44
C ARG A 9 -29.02 25.78 -13.43
N ILE A 10 -27.80 25.63 -12.98
CA ILE A 10 -26.77 24.81 -13.66
C ILE A 10 -27.38 23.41 -13.70
N ALA A 11 -27.96 23.04 -14.83
CA ALA A 11 -28.43 21.69 -15.08
C ALA A 11 -27.22 20.76 -14.88
N ALA A 12 -27.29 19.90 -13.89
CA ALA A 12 -26.35 18.80 -13.76
C ALA A 12 -26.36 18.05 -15.10
N PRO A 13 -25.22 17.80 -15.74
CA PRO A 13 -25.18 17.06 -16.98
C PRO A 13 -25.81 15.69 -16.73
N SER A 14 -27.00 15.48 -17.33
CA SER A 14 -27.70 14.21 -17.36
C SER A 14 -26.75 13.14 -17.84
N GLY A 15 -26.58 12.12 -17.03
CA GLY A 15 -25.72 10.96 -17.12
C GLY A 15 -25.05 10.68 -18.45
N ASP A 16 -23.75 11.02 -18.52
CA ASP A 16 -22.92 10.53 -19.63
C ASP A 16 -22.91 9.00 -19.59
N ALA A 17 -23.58 8.33 -20.52
CA ALA A 17 -23.64 6.88 -20.62
C ALA A 17 -22.23 6.24 -20.67
N ASN A 18 -21.22 7.04 -20.96
CA ASN A 18 -19.83 6.61 -21.04
C ASN A 18 -19.14 6.51 -19.69
N ARG A 19 -19.68 7.06 -18.58
CA ARG A 19 -19.03 7.01 -17.25
C ARG A 19 -18.80 5.58 -16.74
N TRP A 20 -19.74 4.67 -16.98
CA TRP A 20 -19.59 3.26 -16.62
C TRP A 20 -18.56 2.54 -17.49
N LYS A 21 -18.46 2.90 -18.79
CA LYS A 21 -17.37 2.41 -19.65
C LYS A 21 -16.01 2.95 -19.18
N ALA A 22 -15.95 4.23 -18.79
CA ALA A 22 -14.73 4.81 -18.24
C ALA A 22 -14.29 4.11 -16.94
N LEU A 23 -15.25 3.73 -16.07
CA LEU A 23 -14.96 2.94 -14.89
C LEU A 23 -14.25 1.62 -15.21
N VAL A 24 -14.62 0.93 -16.29
CA VAL A 24 -13.97 -0.33 -16.71
C VAL A 24 -12.49 -0.10 -16.99
N PHE A 25 -12.12 0.95 -17.72
CA PHE A 25 -10.71 1.23 -18.04
C PHE A 25 -9.92 1.75 -16.85
N ILE A 26 -10.55 2.53 -15.97
CA ILE A 26 -9.94 2.97 -14.71
C ILE A 26 -9.72 1.76 -13.77
N ALA A 27 -10.69 0.86 -13.71
CA ALA A 27 -10.61 -0.37 -12.93
C ALA A 27 -9.56 -1.34 -13.48
N LEU A 28 -9.40 -1.41 -14.80
CA LEU A 28 -8.36 -2.21 -15.46
C LEU A 28 -6.96 -1.68 -15.14
N ALA A 29 -6.78 -0.35 -15.12
CA ALA A 29 -5.53 0.27 -14.71
C ALA A 29 -5.22 0.00 -13.22
N GLN A 30 -6.24 0.03 -12.34
CA GLN A 30 -6.07 -0.33 -10.94
C GLN A 30 -5.72 -1.80 -10.77
N LEU A 31 -6.38 -2.69 -11.51
CA LEU A 31 -6.06 -4.11 -11.50
C LEU A 31 -4.60 -4.35 -11.90
N MET A 32 -4.13 -3.69 -12.95
CA MET A 32 -2.74 -3.76 -13.40
C MET A 32 -1.76 -3.36 -12.28
N VAL A 33 -1.99 -2.25 -11.58
CA VAL A 33 -1.13 -1.79 -10.47
C VAL A 33 -1.12 -2.79 -9.32
N VAL A 34 -2.27 -3.37 -8.98
CA VAL A 34 -2.38 -4.38 -7.91
C VAL A 34 -1.72 -5.70 -8.32
N LEU A 35 -1.94 -6.15 -9.56
CA LEU A 35 -1.27 -7.32 -10.12
C LEU A 35 0.24 -7.16 -10.06
N ASP A 36 0.78 -6.04 -10.56
CA ASP A 36 2.22 -5.77 -10.57
C ASP A 36 2.84 -5.86 -9.17
N SER A 37 2.18 -5.33 -8.16
CA SER A 37 2.69 -5.34 -6.78
C SER A 37 2.71 -6.74 -6.15
N THR A 38 1.87 -7.66 -6.61
CA THR A 38 1.73 -9.01 -6.04
C THR A 38 2.46 -10.08 -6.87
N ILE A 39 2.39 -9.99 -8.20
CA ILE A 39 3.05 -10.91 -9.13
C ILE A 39 4.56 -10.98 -8.88
N VAL A 40 5.19 -9.81 -8.69
CA VAL A 40 6.64 -9.69 -8.48
C VAL A 40 7.14 -10.49 -7.27
N ASN A 41 6.35 -10.60 -6.20
CA ASN A 41 6.76 -11.36 -5.01
C ASN A 41 6.96 -12.85 -5.33
N ILE A 42 6.11 -13.45 -6.17
CA ILE A 42 6.22 -14.85 -6.56
C ILE A 42 7.38 -15.08 -7.55
N ALA A 43 7.63 -14.12 -8.44
CA ALA A 43 8.67 -14.16 -9.46
C ALA A 43 10.07 -13.85 -8.90
N LEU A 44 10.14 -13.20 -7.73
CA LEU A 44 11.40 -12.64 -7.19
C LEU A 44 12.51 -13.68 -7.00
N PRO A 45 12.28 -14.90 -6.49
CA PRO A 45 13.35 -15.91 -6.38
C PRO A 45 13.95 -16.30 -7.73
N SER A 46 13.11 -16.43 -8.76
CA SER A 46 13.55 -16.74 -10.13
C SER A 46 14.34 -15.58 -10.76
N ALA A 47 13.84 -14.35 -10.63
CA ALA A 47 14.49 -13.14 -11.10
C ALA A 47 15.83 -12.90 -10.36
N GLN A 48 15.88 -13.14 -9.06
CA GLN A 48 17.11 -13.03 -8.25
C GLN A 48 18.20 -13.94 -8.78
N LYS A 49 17.84 -15.20 -9.03
CA LYS A 49 18.77 -16.22 -9.54
C LYS A 49 19.30 -15.85 -10.93
N ASP A 50 18.41 -15.45 -11.84
CA ASP A 50 18.73 -15.15 -13.23
C ASP A 50 19.59 -13.88 -13.37
N LEU A 51 19.28 -12.83 -12.60
CA LEU A 51 20.00 -11.55 -12.62
C LEU A 51 21.22 -11.49 -11.69
N GLY A 52 21.52 -12.56 -10.95
CA GLY A 52 22.64 -12.62 -10.01
C GLY A 52 22.53 -11.60 -8.86
N ILE A 53 21.29 -11.30 -8.40
CA ILE A 53 21.05 -10.32 -7.34
C ILE A 53 21.39 -10.98 -6.00
N SER A 54 22.22 -10.30 -5.18
CA SER A 54 22.56 -10.78 -3.83
C SER A 54 21.35 -10.77 -2.88
N ASP A 55 21.42 -11.59 -1.83
CA ASP A 55 20.37 -11.66 -0.79
C ASP A 55 20.10 -10.29 -0.14
N GLY A 56 21.13 -9.49 0.09
CA GLY A 56 21.01 -8.15 0.66
C GLY A 56 20.35 -7.14 -0.28
N ASN A 57 20.47 -7.33 -1.60
CA ASN A 57 19.93 -6.40 -2.59
C ASN A 57 18.58 -6.82 -3.18
N ARG A 58 18.13 -8.07 -2.99
CA ARG A 58 16.87 -8.56 -3.58
C ARG A 58 15.65 -7.74 -3.19
N GLN A 59 15.66 -7.18 -1.99
CA GLN A 59 14.60 -6.32 -1.48
C GLN A 59 14.36 -5.08 -2.34
N TRP A 60 15.38 -4.58 -3.06
CA TRP A 60 15.25 -3.40 -3.91
C TRP A 60 14.26 -3.58 -5.06
N VAL A 61 14.01 -4.82 -5.49
CA VAL A 61 12.99 -5.10 -6.51
C VAL A 61 11.58 -4.68 -6.03
N VAL A 62 11.29 -4.82 -4.75
CA VAL A 62 10.01 -4.41 -4.13
C VAL A 62 10.13 -2.97 -3.60
N THR A 63 11.19 -2.68 -2.88
CA THR A 63 11.37 -1.42 -2.13
C THR A 63 11.51 -0.21 -3.06
N ALA A 64 12.25 -0.33 -4.19
CA ALA A 64 12.40 0.78 -5.13
C ALA A 64 11.05 1.25 -5.70
N TYR A 65 10.16 0.31 -6.03
CA TYR A 65 8.79 0.62 -6.44
C TYR A 65 7.99 1.28 -5.32
N ALA A 66 7.94 0.64 -4.14
CA ALA A 66 7.13 1.12 -3.01
C ALA A 66 7.58 2.50 -2.52
N LEU A 67 8.89 2.75 -2.50
CA LEU A 67 9.48 4.01 -2.09
C LEU A 67 9.18 5.15 -3.07
N ALA A 68 9.38 4.91 -4.37
CA ALA A 68 9.06 5.90 -5.40
C ALA A 68 7.54 6.16 -5.47
N PHE A 69 6.73 5.10 -5.38
CA PHE A 69 5.27 5.22 -5.38
C PHE A 69 4.79 5.98 -4.14
N GLY A 70 5.15 5.55 -2.95
CA GLY A 70 4.71 6.17 -1.70
C GLY A 70 5.22 7.60 -1.50
N GLY A 71 6.49 7.84 -1.81
CA GLY A 71 7.13 9.15 -1.68
C GLY A 71 6.58 10.21 -2.64
N LEU A 72 6.14 9.79 -3.82
CA LEU A 72 5.64 10.71 -4.86
C LEU A 72 4.11 10.74 -4.99
N LEU A 73 3.36 9.94 -4.21
CA LEU A 73 1.92 9.80 -4.36
C LEU A 73 1.17 11.13 -4.18
N LEU A 74 1.51 11.89 -3.13
CA LEU A 74 0.91 13.21 -2.86
C LEU A 74 1.25 14.21 -3.97
N PHE A 75 2.47 14.16 -4.48
CA PHE A 75 2.91 15.00 -5.58
C PHE A 75 2.19 14.66 -6.89
N GLY A 76 2.04 13.37 -7.18
CA GLY A 76 1.27 12.88 -8.34
C GLY A 76 -0.17 13.37 -8.32
N GLY A 77 -0.82 13.37 -7.15
CA GLY A 77 -2.16 13.94 -6.97
C GLY A 77 -2.20 15.43 -7.30
N ARG A 78 -1.22 16.21 -6.82
CA ARG A 78 -1.12 17.65 -7.15
C ARG A 78 -0.86 17.91 -8.63
N ILE A 79 -0.05 17.08 -9.29
CA ILE A 79 0.17 17.15 -10.75
C ILE A 79 -1.13 16.87 -11.48
N ALA A 80 -1.90 15.85 -11.08
CA ALA A 80 -3.18 15.51 -11.69
C ALA A 80 -4.18 16.67 -11.61
N ASP A 81 -4.28 17.32 -10.45
CA ASP A 81 -5.15 18.49 -10.27
C ASP A 81 -4.69 19.72 -11.08
N LYS A 82 -3.38 19.90 -11.29
CA LYS A 82 -2.83 21.04 -12.02
C LYS A 82 -2.84 20.88 -13.54
N ARG A 83 -2.41 19.71 -14.03
CA ARG A 83 -2.24 19.43 -15.48
C ARG A 83 -3.46 18.78 -16.12
N GLY A 84 -4.43 18.33 -15.33
CA GLY A 84 -5.62 17.60 -15.76
C GLY A 84 -5.52 16.12 -15.42
N ARG A 85 -6.62 15.60 -14.90
CA ARG A 85 -6.73 14.22 -14.37
C ARG A 85 -6.58 13.16 -15.46
N ARG A 86 -7.23 13.40 -16.61
CA ARG A 86 -7.13 12.49 -17.78
C ARG A 86 -5.71 12.43 -18.32
N ARG A 87 -5.03 13.57 -18.45
CA ARG A 87 -3.63 13.61 -18.92
C ARG A 87 -2.70 12.91 -17.93
N ALA A 88 -2.85 13.19 -16.64
CA ALA A 88 -2.06 12.52 -15.58
C ALA A 88 -2.30 11.01 -15.59
N PHE A 89 -3.55 10.56 -15.73
CA PHE A 89 -3.90 9.14 -15.82
C PHE A 89 -3.21 8.47 -17.02
N LEU A 90 -3.34 9.04 -18.22
CA LEU A 90 -2.72 8.48 -19.44
C LEU A 90 -1.18 8.48 -19.37
N THR A 91 -0.59 9.59 -18.89
CA THR A 91 0.88 9.67 -18.72
C THR A 91 1.36 8.64 -17.70
N GLY A 92 0.67 8.50 -16.57
CA GLY A 92 0.97 7.50 -15.56
C GLY A 92 0.86 6.07 -16.10
N LEU A 93 -0.20 5.79 -16.84
CA LEU A 93 -0.47 4.47 -17.43
C LEU A 93 0.58 4.07 -18.48
N ILE A 94 0.87 4.96 -19.44
CA ILE A 94 1.85 4.71 -20.49
C ILE A 94 3.25 4.59 -19.89
N GLY A 95 3.62 5.52 -18.99
CA GLY A 95 4.92 5.49 -18.33
C GLY A 95 5.11 4.22 -17.47
N PHE A 96 4.06 3.78 -16.77
CA PHE A 96 4.07 2.53 -16.01
C PHE A 96 4.32 1.32 -16.92
N ALA A 97 3.62 1.25 -18.06
CA ALA A 97 3.79 0.17 -19.04
C ALA A 97 5.22 0.14 -19.63
N LEU A 98 5.77 1.30 -19.99
CA LEU A 98 7.14 1.39 -20.51
C LEU A 98 8.16 0.99 -19.45
N ALA A 99 7.99 1.45 -18.21
CA ALA A 99 8.84 1.05 -17.09
C ALA A 99 8.71 -0.45 -16.80
N SER A 100 7.51 -1.01 -16.93
CA SER A 100 7.28 -2.45 -16.80
C SER A 100 7.98 -3.23 -17.90
N ALA A 101 7.86 -2.81 -19.14
CA ALA A 101 8.59 -3.43 -20.26
C ALA A 101 10.10 -3.39 -20.03
N LEU A 102 10.63 -2.26 -19.52
CA LEU A 102 12.05 -2.14 -19.16
C LEU A 102 12.44 -3.16 -18.07
N GLY A 103 11.57 -3.40 -17.09
CA GLY A 103 11.75 -4.42 -16.05
C GLY A 103 11.79 -5.83 -16.62
N GLY A 104 10.92 -6.15 -17.58
CA GLY A 104 10.92 -7.43 -18.29
C GLY A 104 12.16 -7.63 -19.16
N LEU A 105 12.77 -6.57 -19.66
CA LEU A 105 14.01 -6.58 -20.43
C LEU A 105 15.29 -6.51 -19.56
N ALA A 106 15.15 -6.51 -18.22
CA ALA A 106 16.30 -6.35 -17.34
C ALA A 106 17.32 -7.49 -17.51
N VAL A 107 18.59 -7.10 -17.63
CA VAL A 107 19.77 -7.99 -17.73
C VAL A 107 20.68 -7.87 -16.50
N SER A 108 20.31 -7.04 -15.53
CA SER A 108 21.08 -6.83 -14.31
C SER A 108 20.19 -6.32 -13.17
N GLY A 109 20.62 -6.54 -11.92
CA GLY A 109 19.94 -6.02 -10.74
C GLY A 109 19.70 -4.50 -10.78
N PRO A 110 20.73 -3.66 -11.04
CA PRO A 110 20.55 -2.21 -11.14
C PRO A 110 19.52 -1.77 -12.17
N MET A 111 19.46 -2.42 -13.34
CA MET A 111 18.45 -2.14 -14.36
C MET A 111 17.05 -2.48 -13.86
N MET A 112 16.90 -3.62 -13.19
CA MET A 112 15.64 -4.02 -12.55
C MET A 112 15.22 -2.99 -11.48
N PHE A 113 16.12 -2.56 -10.61
CA PHE A 113 15.80 -1.58 -9.55
C PHE A 113 15.38 -0.23 -10.15
N GLY A 114 16.07 0.23 -11.21
CA GLY A 114 15.72 1.45 -11.94
C GLY A 114 14.34 1.35 -12.60
N ALA A 115 14.03 0.23 -13.25
CA ALA A 115 12.71 -0.03 -13.83
C ALA A 115 11.61 -0.01 -12.77
N ARG A 116 11.83 -0.65 -11.61
CA ARG A 116 10.91 -0.65 -10.47
C ARG A 116 10.69 0.75 -9.89
N ALA A 117 11.76 1.54 -9.75
CA ALA A 117 11.63 2.94 -9.33
C ALA A 117 10.79 3.75 -10.32
N LEU A 118 11.03 3.61 -11.63
CA LEU A 118 10.23 4.27 -12.67
C LEU A 118 8.76 3.83 -12.65
N GLN A 119 8.47 2.53 -12.47
CA GLN A 119 7.10 2.06 -12.27
C GLN A 119 6.44 2.75 -11.07
N GLY A 120 7.17 2.89 -9.94
CA GLY A 120 6.70 3.61 -8.76
C GLY A 120 6.37 5.08 -9.04
N VAL A 121 7.23 5.80 -9.77
CA VAL A 121 7.01 7.20 -10.19
C VAL A 121 5.72 7.33 -11.00
N PHE A 122 5.54 6.50 -12.01
CA PHE A 122 4.35 6.56 -12.86
C PHE A 122 3.09 6.03 -12.16
N GLY A 123 3.22 5.04 -11.27
CA GLY A 123 2.16 4.58 -10.38
C GLY A 123 1.66 5.67 -9.44
N ALA A 124 2.58 6.47 -8.89
CA ALA A 124 2.26 7.61 -8.04
C ALA A 124 1.46 8.71 -8.76
N LEU A 125 1.60 8.82 -10.07
CA LEU A 125 0.79 9.71 -10.89
C LEU A 125 -0.56 9.07 -11.27
N LEU A 126 -0.56 7.77 -11.57
CA LEU A 126 -1.71 7.02 -12.05
C LEU A 126 -2.80 6.86 -10.98
N ALA A 127 -2.44 6.41 -9.78
CA ALA A 127 -3.40 6.03 -8.74
C ALA A 127 -4.27 7.22 -8.25
N PRO A 128 -3.70 8.39 -7.87
CA PRO A 128 -4.54 9.53 -7.49
C PRO A 128 -5.35 10.09 -8.65
N ALA A 129 -4.83 10.05 -9.88
CA ALA A 129 -5.56 10.48 -11.06
C ALA A 129 -6.79 9.61 -11.33
N ALA A 130 -6.66 8.28 -11.17
CA ALA A 130 -7.74 7.31 -11.28
C ALA A 130 -8.87 7.59 -10.26
N LEU A 131 -8.53 7.73 -8.98
CA LEU A 131 -9.49 8.05 -7.92
C LEU A 131 -10.17 9.39 -8.13
N SER A 132 -9.43 10.41 -8.57
CA SER A 132 -9.94 11.74 -8.84
C SER A 132 -10.90 11.74 -10.05
N LEU A 133 -10.60 10.97 -11.10
CA LEU A 133 -11.53 10.78 -12.24
C LEU A 133 -12.84 10.15 -11.78
N LEU A 134 -12.79 9.09 -10.98
CA LEU A 134 -13.99 8.46 -10.43
C LEU A 134 -14.83 9.43 -9.61
N ALA A 135 -14.19 10.22 -8.73
CA ALA A 135 -14.88 11.19 -7.88
C ALA A 135 -15.64 12.28 -8.68
N VAL A 136 -15.09 12.69 -9.82
CA VAL A 136 -15.70 13.74 -10.67
C VAL A 136 -16.76 13.18 -11.62
N MET A 137 -16.55 11.95 -12.13
CA MET A 137 -17.49 11.33 -13.08
C MET A 137 -18.76 10.80 -12.41
N PHE A 138 -18.68 10.41 -11.13
CA PHE A 138 -19.80 9.88 -10.36
C PHE A 138 -20.21 10.87 -9.26
N THR A 139 -21.12 11.78 -9.59
CA THR A 139 -21.62 12.83 -8.67
C THR A 139 -22.79 12.35 -7.81
N ASP A 140 -23.64 11.45 -8.32
CA ASP A 140 -24.70 10.83 -7.55
C ASP A 140 -24.15 9.92 -6.46
N ALA A 141 -24.67 10.02 -5.23
CA ALA A 141 -24.15 9.31 -4.05
C ALA A 141 -24.20 7.78 -4.18
N LYS A 142 -25.28 7.23 -4.76
CA LYS A 142 -25.45 5.77 -4.91
C LYS A 142 -24.53 5.22 -5.99
N GLU A 143 -24.45 5.90 -7.13
CA GLU A 143 -23.56 5.50 -8.22
C GLU A 143 -22.09 5.64 -7.85
N ARG A 144 -21.73 6.71 -7.15
CA ARG A 144 -20.39 6.92 -6.60
C ARG A 144 -20.01 5.81 -5.64
N ALA A 145 -20.90 5.45 -4.69
CA ALA A 145 -20.66 4.32 -3.79
C ALA A 145 -20.44 3.01 -4.55
N LYS A 146 -21.24 2.74 -5.62
CA LYS A 146 -21.07 1.56 -6.47
C LYS A 146 -19.75 1.59 -7.24
N ALA A 147 -19.36 2.71 -7.85
CA ALA A 147 -18.12 2.84 -8.60
C ALA A 147 -16.88 2.66 -7.72
N PHE A 148 -16.85 3.29 -6.53
CA PHE A 148 -15.79 3.12 -5.56
C PHE A 148 -15.78 1.72 -4.95
N GLY A 149 -16.96 1.09 -4.79
CA GLY A 149 -17.07 -0.31 -4.37
C GLY A 149 -16.43 -1.28 -5.36
N ILE A 150 -16.67 -1.10 -6.67
CA ILE A 150 -16.03 -1.91 -7.73
C ILE A 150 -14.51 -1.69 -7.73
N TYR A 151 -14.07 -0.43 -7.67
CA TYR A 151 -12.65 -0.09 -7.62
C TYR A 151 -11.95 -0.72 -6.39
N GLY A 152 -12.59 -0.64 -5.21
CA GLY A 152 -12.09 -1.25 -3.97
C GLY A 152 -12.09 -2.78 -4.00
N ALA A 153 -13.10 -3.41 -4.63
CA ALA A 153 -13.14 -4.86 -4.82
C ALA A 153 -11.98 -5.36 -5.68
N ILE A 154 -11.62 -4.60 -6.73
CA ILE A 154 -10.46 -4.90 -7.57
C ILE A 154 -9.16 -4.71 -6.78
N ALA A 155 -9.05 -3.65 -5.99
CA ALA A 155 -7.88 -3.43 -5.14
C ALA A 155 -7.67 -4.58 -4.12
N GLY A 156 -8.76 -5.11 -3.54
CA GLY A 156 -8.68 -6.23 -2.59
C GLY A 156 -8.52 -7.60 -3.25
N GLY A 157 -9.34 -7.89 -4.29
CA GLY A 157 -9.35 -9.21 -4.95
C GLY A 157 -8.23 -9.40 -5.97
N GLY A 158 -7.71 -8.30 -6.54
CA GLY A 158 -6.63 -8.34 -7.53
C GLY A 158 -5.35 -8.98 -7.00
N GLY A 159 -5.10 -8.87 -5.68
CA GLY A 159 -3.96 -9.52 -5.05
C GLY A 159 -3.97 -11.06 -5.20
N ALA A 160 -5.12 -11.71 -5.00
CA ALA A 160 -5.25 -13.16 -5.20
C ALA A 160 -4.99 -13.57 -6.66
N VAL A 161 -5.57 -12.81 -7.59
CA VAL A 161 -5.34 -13.03 -9.03
C VAL A 161 -3.87 -12.87 -9.37
N GLY A 162 -3.20 -11.84 -8.79
CA GLY A 162 -1.78 -11.59 -9.01
C GLY A 162 -0.88 -12.72 -8.53
N LEU A 163 -1.16 -13.29 -7.37
CA LEU A 163 -0.38 -14.41 -6.83
C LEU A 163 -0.46 -15.64 -7.72
N ILE A 164 -1.68 -16.00 -8.19
CA ILE A 164 -1.89 -17.15 -9.10
C ILE A 164 -1.25 -16.86 -10.47
N LEU A 165 -1.55 -15.70 -11.06
CA LEU A 165 -1.04 -15.33 -12.37
C LEU A 165 0.49 -15.22 -12.36
N GLY A 166 1.06 -14.67 -11.28
CA GLY A 166 2.51 -14.59 -11.09
C GLY A 166 3.16 -15.97 -11.05
N GLY A 167 2.54 -16.90 -10.33
CA GLY A 167 2.97 -18.30 -10.30
C GLY A 167 2.94 -18.92 -11.70
N PHE A 168 1.82 -18.77 -12.40
CA PHE A 168 1.63 -19.33 -13.74
C PHE A 168 2.62 -18.76 -14.76
N LEU A 169 2.77 -17.44 -14.81
CA LEU A 169 3.71 -16.80 -15.74
C LEU A 169 5.16 -17.21 -15.45
N THR A 170 5.54 -17.29 -14.17
CA THR A 170 6.91 -17.63 -13.77
C THR A 170 7.25 -19.10 -14.03
N GLU A 171 6.27 -20.01 -13.84
CA GLU A 171 6.50 -21.46 -13.97
C GLU A 171 6.45 -21.92 -15.43
N TYR A 172 5.46 -21.46 -16.23
CA TYR A 172 5.22 -21.97 -17.59
C TYR A 172 5.81 -21.11 -18.71
N LEU A 173 6.16 -19.86 -18.43
CA LEU A 173 6.81 -18.97 -19.40
C LEU A 173 8.19 -18.56 -18.88
N ASP A 174 8.28 -17.40 -18.25
CA ASP A 174 9.51 -16.85 -17.66
C ASP A 174 9.11 -15.74 -16.68
N TRP A 175 9.90 -15.48 -15.63
CA TRP A 175 9.64 -14.41 -14.67
C TRP A 175 9.48 -13.03 -15.33
N ARG A 176 10.10 -12.78 -16.49
CA ARG A 176 9.98 -11.53 -17.25
C ARG A 176 8.56 -11.23 -17.68
N TRP A 177 7.75 -12.26 -17.94
CA TRP A 177 6.35 -12.11 -18.31
C TRP A 177 5.50 -11.51 -17.21
N THR A 178 5.96 -11.56 -15.95
CA THR A 178 5.31 -10.87 -14.84
C THR A 178 5.34 -9.34 -14.98
N PHE A 179 6.28 -8.83 -15.76
CA PHE A 179 6.38 -7.42 -16.15
C PHE A 179 5.69 -7.16 -17.51
N PHE A 180 5.92 -8.00 -18.50
CA PHE A 180 5.31 -7.81 -19.83
C PHE A 180 3.80 -7.88 -19.82
N VAL A 181 3.18 -8.63 -18.90
CA VAL A 181 1.73 -8.74 -18.79
C VAL A 181 1.04 -7.39 -18.53
N ASN A 182 1.74 -6.42 -17.91
CA ASN A 182 1.22 -5.08 -17.67
C ASN A 182 1.03 -4.28 -18.98
N VAL A 183 1.81 -4.58 -20.01
CA VAL A 183 1.77 -3.83 -21.29
C VAL A 183 0.42 -3.95 -22.01
N PRO A 184 -0.11 -5.15 -22.28
CA PRO A 184 -1.44 -5.29 -22.90
C PRO A 184 -2.55 -4.68 -22.06
N PHE A 185 -2.51 -4.82 -20.71
CA PHE A 185 -3.47 -4.15 -19.84
C PHE A 185 -3.44 -2.63 -20.00
N ALA A 186 -2.23 -2.05 -20.02
CA ALA A 186 -2.07 -0.62 -20.18
C ALA A 186 -2.50 -0.13 -21.56
N ILE A 187 -2.22 -0.87 -22.64
CA ILE A 187 -2.66 -0.51 -24.00
C ILE A 187 -4.18 -0.46 -24.07
N VAL A 188 -4.86 -1.51 -23.59
CA VAL A 188 -6.33 -1.57 -23.59
C VAL A 188 -6.92 -0.44 -22.73
N ALA A 189 -6.38 -0.23 -21.53
CA ALA A 189 -6.84 0.83 -20.64
C ALA A 189 -6.58 2.23 -21.23
N ALA A 190 -5.43 2.48 -21.87
CA ALA A 190 -5.10 3.76 -22.50
C ALA A 190 -5.98 4.07 -23.71
N LEU A 191 -6.16 3.10 -24.61
CA LEU A 191 -7.05 3.26 -25.78
C LEU A 191 -8.49 3.53 -25.34
N GLY A 192 -9.00 2.73 -24.40
CA GLY A 192 -10.36 2.93 -23.88
C GLY A 192 -10.51 4.27 -23.15
N ALA A 193 -9.55 4.66 -22.34
CA ALA A 193 -9.56 5.94 -21.64
C ALA A 193 -9.50 7.14 -22.61
N THR A 194 -8.71 7.04 -23.68
CA THR A 194 -8.66 8.11 -24.69
C THR A 194 -9.99 8.33 -25.41
N LEU A 195 -10.72 7.25 -25.67
CA LEU A 195 -12.00 7.28 -26.39
C LEU A 195 -13.18 7.68 -25.50
N VAL A 196 -13.14 7.29 -24.21
CA VAL A 196 -14.33 7.36 -23.34
C VAL A 196 -14.22 8.47 -22.29
N ILE A 197 -13.01 8.74 -21.74
CA ILE A 197 -12.85 9.74 -20.69
C ILE A 197 -12.80 11.13 -21.28
N ARG A 198 -13.84 11.92 -21.01
CA ARG A 198 -13.88 13.37 -21.29
C ARG A 198 -13.64 14.09 -19.97
N GLU A 199 -12.65 14.99 -19.95
CA GLU A 199 -12.37 15.82 -18.79
C GLU A 199 -13.28 17.04 -18.80
N PRO A 200 -14.07 17.31 -17.74
CA PRO A 200 -14.86 18.54 -17.68
C PRO A 200 -13.94 19.77 -17.69
N GLU A 201 -14.24 20.74 -18.50
CA GLU A 201 -13.55 22.01 -18.52
C GLU A 201 -13.83 22.78 -17.22
N GLY A 202 -12.79 23.19 -16.48
CA GLY A 202 -12.94 24.13 -15.36
C GLY A 202 -12.36 23.74 -13.98
N GLY A 203 -11.74 22.57 -13.82
CA GLY A 203 -11.30 22.10 -12.49
C GLY A 203 -9.80 22.18 -12.20
N ARG A 204 -8.99 22.98 -12.91
CA ARG A 204 -7.54 23.01 -12.70
C ARG A 204 -7.17 23.86 -11.51
N ASN A 205 -6.56 23.24 -10.51
CA ASN A 205 -6.00 23.94 -9.36
C ASN A 205 -4.69 24.66 -9.75
N ARG A 206 -4.65 25.99 -9.60
CA ARG A 206 -3.48 26.82 -9.92
C ARG A 206 -2.47 26.95 -8.78
N ALA A 207 -2.67 26.27 -7.64
CA ALA A 207 -1.75 26.34 -6.52
C ALA A 207 -0.33 25.91 -6.93
N PRO A 208 0.72 26.57 -6.38
CA PRO A 208 2.10 26.20 -6.64
C PRO A 208 2.38 24.77 -6.13
N LEU A 209 3.30 24.07 -6.80
CA LEU A 209 3.79 22.76 -6.36
C LEU A 209 4.84 22.95 -5.27
N ASP A 210 4.72 22.22 -4.19
CA ASP A 210 5.70 22.18 -3.11
C ASP A 210 6.87 21.24 -3.47
N ILE A 211 7.76 21.74 -4.33
CA ILE A 211 8.97 20.98 -4.74
C ILE A 211 9.90 20.70 -3.56
N PRO A 212 10.19 21.67 -2.65
CA PRO A 212 11.00 21.39 -1.47
C PRO A 212 10.44 20.27 -0.61
N GLY A 213 9.13 20.26 -0.32
CA GLY A 213 8.48 19.20 0.44
C GLY A 213 8.63 17.84 -0.21
N VAL A 214 8.46 17.73 -1.55
CA VAL A 214 8.67 16.50 -2.31
C VAL A 214 10.10 16.00 -2.18
N LEU A 215 11.09 16.86 -2.40
CA LEU A 215 12.50 16.48 -2.34
C LEU A 215 12.90 16.03 -0.93
N LEU A 216 12.53 16.79 0.10
CA LEU A 216 12.86 16.48 1.48
C LEU A 216 12.24 15.15 1.93
N SER A 217 10.96 14.91 1.64
CA SER A 217 10.30 13.67 2.03
C SER A 217 10.86 12.47 1.26
N THR A 218 11.01 12.58 -0.07
CA THR A 218 11.49 11.47 -0.90
C THR A 218 12.94 11.12 -0.59
N LEU A 219 13.84 12.11 -0.54
CA LEU A 219 15.25 11.87 -0.22
C LEU A 219 15.44 11.37 1.22
N GLY A 220 14.63 11.87 2.17
CA GLY A 220 14.63 11.40 3.55
C GLY A 220 14.25 9.92 3.66
N LEU A 221 13.22 9.49 2.94
CA LEU A 221 12.81 8.09 2.89
C LEU A 221 13.83 7.20 2.16
N VAL A 222 14.42 7.71 1.05
CA VAL A 222 15.50 7.00 0.34
C VAL A 222 16.70 6.79 1.26
N ALA A 223 17.14 7.82 1.98
CA ALA A 223 18.24 7.73 2.93
C ALA A 223 17.96 6.70 4.04
N LEU A 224 16.72 6.68 4.57
CA LEU A 224 16.29 5.71 5.59
C LEU A 224 16.43 4.27 5.11
N VAL A 225 15.84 3.99 3.94
CA VAL A 225 15.82 2.64 3.36
C VAL A 225 17.21 2.19 2.93
N TYR A 226 18.00 3.11 2.35
CA TYR A 226 19.39 2.83 1.99
C TYR A 226 20.25 2.56 3.23
N GLY A 227 20.01 3.29 4.32
CA GLY A 227 20.66 3.04 5.61
C GLY A 227 20.42 1.61 6.12
N PHE A 228 19.19 1.10 6.06
CA PHE A 228 18.89 -0.29 6.40
C PHE A 228 19.61 -1.28 5.49
N THR A 229 19.58 -1.07 4.18
CA THR A 229 20.26 -1.96 3.22
C THR A 229 21.77 -2.00 3.45
N ARG A 230 22.37 -0.84 3.77
CA ARG A 230 23.80 -0.77 4.05
C ARG A 230 24.16 -1.40 5.38
N ALA A 231 23.31 -1.29 6.39
CA ALA A 231 23.49 -1.95 7.69
C ALA A 231 23.60 -3.47 7.56
N GLU A 232 22.93 -4.08 6.59
CA GLU A 232 23.01 -5.51 6.29
C GLU A 232 24.41 -5.91 5.79
N SER A 233 25.00 -5.15 4.87
CA SER A 233 26.27 -5.50 4.23
C SER A 233 27.50 -5.02 5.01
N ASN A 234 27.45 -3.86 5.68
CA ASN A 234 28.56 -3.19 6.32
C ASN A 234 28.44 -3.08 7.86
N GLY A 235 27.27 -3.45 8.41
CA GLY A 235 26.98 -3.37 9.84
C GLY A 235 26.37 -2.04 10.27
N TRP A 236 25.75 -2.09 11.46
CA TRP A 236 25.05 -0.95 12.05
C TRP A 236 25.98 0.18 12.51
N GLY A 237 27.27 -0.15 12.79
CA GLY A 237 28.30 0.80 13.22
C GLY A 237 29.07 1.46 12.08
N ASP A 238 28.81 1.11 10.82
CA ASP A 238 29.47 1.73 9.66
C ASP A 238 29.13 3.22 9.55
N ALA A 239 30.15 4.04 9.35
CA ALA A 239 29.99 5.51 9.32
C ALA A 239 28.99 6.01 8.27
N LEU A 240 28.96 5.37 7.09
CA LEU A 240 27.99 5.73 6.04
C LEU A 240 26.57 5.25 6.41
N THR A 241 26.42 4.10 7.07
CA THR A 241 25.13 3.64 7.60
C THR A 241 24.55 4.66 8.59
N ILE A 242 25.35 5.09 9.57
CA ILE A 242 24.95 6.10 10.55
C ILE A 242 24.63 7.42 9.86
N SER A 243 25.48 7.86 8.91
CA SER A 243 25.25 9.13 8.19
C SER A 243 23.95 9.11 7.38
N MET A 244 23.54 7.98 6.80
CA MET A 244 22.26 7.85 6.10
C MET A 244 21.06 7.97 7.04
N PHE A 245 21.12 7.38 8.23
CA PHE A 245 20.06 7.56 9.25
C PHE A 245 19.98 9.00 9.76
N VAL A 246 21.12 9.65 10.00
CA VAL A 246 21.18 11.06 10.38
C VAL A 246 20.62 11.94 9.25
N ALA A 247 21.05 11.72 8.02
CA ALA A 247 20.54 12.46 6.85
C ALA A 247 19.03 12.28 6.71
N SER A 248 18.51 11.04 6.86
CA SER A 248 17.08 10.78 6.86
C SER A 248 16.34 11.58 7.93
N ALA A 249 16.83 11.53 9.17
CA ALA A 249 16.21 12.27 10.27
C ALA A 249 16.19 13.79 10.00
N VAL A 250 17.30 14.35 9.54
CA VAL A 250 17.41 15.78 9.20
C VAL A 250 16.46 16.15 8.07
N LEU A 251 16.42 15.37 6.99
CA LEU A 251 15.56 15.63 5.82
C LEU A 251 14.07 15.53 6.18
N LEU A 252 13.66 14.49 6.94
CA LEU A 252 12.27 14.32 7.34
C LEU A 252 11.82 15.37 8.38
N LEU A 253 12.68 15.78 9.30
CA LEU A 253 12.39 16.89 10.21
C LEU A 253 12.29 18.22 9.43
N SER A 254 13.19 18.45 8.47
CA SER A 254 13.13 19.61 7.58
C SER A 254 11.86 19.62 6.74
N PHE A 255 11.41 18.44 6.26
CA PHE A 255 10.12 18.29 5.59
C PHE A 255 8.97 18.78 6.48
N VAL A 256 8.87 18.32 7.73
CA VAL A 256 7.82 18.74 8.67
C VAL A 256 7.88 20.25 8.94
N LEU A 257 9.09 20.83 9.05
CA LEU A 257 9.28 22.26 9.24
C LEU A 257 8.82 23.07 8.01
N VAL A 258 9.16 22.63 6.81
CA VAL A 258 8.75 23.27 5.55
C VAL A 258 7.22 23.21 5.41
N GLU A 259 6.62 22.01 5.59
CA GLU A 259 5.17 21.82 5.54
C GLU A 259 4.39 22.69 6.55
N SER A 260 5.02 23.04 7.67
CA SER A 260 4.40 23.92 8.67
C SER A 260 4.38 25.39 8.25
N ARG A 261 5.19 25.80 7.25
CA ARG A 261 5.39 27.20 6.84
C ARG A 261 4.89 27.54 5.44
N VAL A 262 4.78 26.54 4.56
CA VAL A 262 4.39 26.73 3.15
C VAL A 262 2.89 27.02 3.04
N LYS A 263 2.51 27.99 2.19
CA LYS A 263 1.09 28.36 1.96
C LYS A 263 0.24 27.27 1.34
N ALA A 264 0.83 26.42 0.50
CA ALA A 264 0.15 25.30 -0.17
C ALA A 264 0.93 23.99 0.08
N PRO A 265 0.90 23.48 1.34
CA PRO A 265 1.68 22.31 1.73
C PRO A 265 1.27 21.08 0.94
N LEU A 266 2.24 20.18 0.66
CA LEU A 266 2.01 18.87 0.09
C LEU A 266 1.16 18.01 1.06
N LEU A 267 1.50 18.07 2.34
CA LEU A 267 0.83 17.41 3.45
C LEU A 267 0.36 18.43 4.50
N PRO A 268 -0.91 18.90 4.45
CA PRO A 268 -1.43 19.76 5.51
C PRO A 268 -1.35 19.06 6.86
N LEU A 269 -0.48 19.54 7.75
CA LEU A 269 -0.20 18.90 9.04
C LEU A 269 -1.46 18.71 9.93
N ARG A 270 -2.53 19.51 9.72
CA ARG A 270 -3.82 19.33 10.39
C ARG A 270 -4.46 17.96 10.11
N VAL A 271 -4.18 17.36 8.94
CA VAL A 271 -4.70 16.03 8.58
C VAL A 271 -4.05 14.94 9.42
N VAL A 272 -2.73 15.06 9.67
CA VAL A 272 -1.95 14.05 10.42
C VAL A 272 -2.00 14.31 11.93
N ARG A 273 -2.12 15.58 12.36
CA ARG A 273 -2.22 15.95 13.79
C ARG A 273 -3.54 15.56 14.43
N ASP A 274 -4.58 15.30 13.64
CA ASP A 274 -5.81 14.70 14.18
C ASP A 274 -5.48 13.34 14.82
N ARG A 275 -5.83 13.20 16.10
CA ARG A 275 -5.46 12.02 16.91
C ARG A 275 -5.92 10.70 16.30
N ASN A 276 -7.14 10.66 15.76
CA ASN A 276 -7.68 9.45 15.16
C ASN A 276 -6.95 9.11 13.85
N ARG A 277 -6.85 10.10 12.94
CA ARG A 277 -6.21 9.88 11.63
C ARG A 277 -4.72 9.59 11.76
N GLY A 278 -3.99 10.36 12.57
CA GLY A 278 -2.59 10.10 12.84
C GLY A 278 -2.34 8.72 13.43
N GLY A 279 -3.20 8.30 14.39
CA GLY A 279 -3.18 6.96 14.96
C GLY A 279 -3.45 5.87 13.91
N ILE A 280 -4.40 6.11 12.99
CA ILE A 280 -4.71 5.17 11.89
C ILE A 280 -3.55 5.06 10.92
N TYR A 281 -3.00 6.17 10.43
CA TYR A 281 -1.88 6.15 9.48
C TYR A 281 -0.65 5.46 10.07
N LEU A 282 -0.34 5.74 11.34
CA LEU A 282 0.79 5.14 12.02
C LEU A 282 0.58 3.64 12.29
N SER A 283 -0.56 3.25 12.85
CA SER A 283 -0.84 1.84 13.11
C SER A 283 -0.91 1.00 11.84
N LEU A 284 -1.50 1.55 10.77
CA LEU A 284 -1.57 0.89 9.47
C LEU A 284 -0.17 0.77 8.84
N GLY A 285 0.63 1.84 8.86
CA GLY A 285 2.01 1.81 8.38
C GLY A 285 2.86 0.75 9.09
N LEU A 286 2.77 0.68 10.43
CA LEU A 286 3.46 -0.35 11.22
C LEU A 286 2.97 -1.76 10.89
N ALA A 287 1.66 -1.97 10.73
CA ALA A 287 1.13 -3.28 10.38
C ALA A 287 1.62 -3.76 9.00
N ILE A 288 1.74 -2.84 8.05
CA ILE A 288 2.25 -3.13 6.71
C ILE A 288 3.76 -3.44 6.73
N ILE A 289 4.54 -2.85 7.65
CA ILE A 289 5.96 -3.22 7.84
C ILE A 289 6.09 -4.73 8.04
N GLY A 290 5.33 -5.31 8.96
CA GLY A 290 5.36 -6.75 9.22
C GLY A 290 4.90 -7.58 8.03
N MET A 291 3.84 -7.15 7.37
CA MET A 291 3.21 -7.92 6.28
C MET A 291 4.09 -8.03 5.03
N PHE A 292 4.77 -6.96 4.60
CA PHE A 292 5.62 -7.00 3.41
C PHE A 292 6.86 -7.87 3.62
N GLY A 293 7.51 -7.79 4.78
CA GLY A 293 8.61 -8.69 5.11
C GLY A 293 8.16 -10.16 5.11
N LEU A 294 6.99 -10.44 5.67
CA LEU A 294 6.45 -11.80 5.70
C LEU A 294 6.22 -12.37 4.28
N PHE A 295 5.63 -11.59 3.37
CA PHE A 295 5.44 -12.04 1.99
C PHE A 295 6.75 -12.45 1.33
N LEU A 296 7.79 -11.62 1.52
CA LEU A 296 9.11 -11.92 1.01
C LEU A 296 9.65 -13.24 1.59
N PHE A 297 9.69 -13.37 2.91
CA PHE A 297 10.28 -14.53 3.57
C PHE A 297 9.50 -15.81 3.29
N LEU A 298 8.18 -15.73 3.31
CA LEU A 298 7.34 -16.91 3.09
C LEU A 298 7.39 -17.38 1.64
N THR A 299 7.53 -16.49 0.67
CA THR A 299 7.77 -16.87 -0.73
C THR A 299 9.09 -17.63 -0.88
N TYR A 300 10.18 -17.10 -0.30
CA TYR A 300 11.48 -17.78 -0.33
C TYR A 300 11.46 -19.10 0.45
N TYR A 301 10.81 -19.13 1.61
CA TYR A 301 10.65 -20.34 2.38
C TYR A 301 9.92 -21.44 1.57
N LEU A 302 8.78 -21.12 0.96
CA LEU A 302 8.02 -22.07 0.16
C LEU A 302 8.78 -22.54 -1.08
N GLN A 303 9.45 -21.63 -1.81
CA GLN A 303 10.12 -22.01 -3.06
C GLN A 303 11.51 -22.62 -2.83
N ILE A 304 12.32 -22.06 -1.93
CA ILE A 304 13.71 -22.49 -1.75
C ILE A 304 13.84 -23.59 -0.69
N VAL A 305 13.14 -23.45 0.47
CA VAL A 305 13.27 -24.43 1.55
C VAL A 305 12.33 -25.61 1.35
N GLN A 306 11.07 -25.36 1.00
CA GLN A 306 10.04 -26.39 0.80
C GLN A 306 10.01 -26.95 -0.65
N GLY A 307 10.74 -26.32 -1.59
CA GLY A 307 10.78 -26.77 -3.00
C GLY A 307 9.44 -26.62 -3.74
N TYR A 308 8.55 -25.73 -3.32
CA TYR A 308 7.30 -25.48 -4.03
C TYR A 308 7.57 -24.80 -5.36
N SER A 309 6.81 -25.20 -6.39
CA SER A 309 6.80 -24.44 -7.64
C SER A 309 6.16 -23.05 -7.45
N PRO A 310 6.43 -22.09 -8.33
CA PRO A 310 5.81 -20.78 -8.30
C PRO A 310 4.28 -20.81 -8.27
N VAL A 311 3.65 -21.68 -9.05
CA VAL A 311 2.19 -21.87 -9.05
C VAL A 311 1.70 -22.39 -7.70
N LYS A 312 2.35 -23.44 -7.17
CA LYS A 312 2.01 -23.99 -5.85
C LYS A 312 2.16 -22.96 -4.74
N THR A 313 3.19 -22.11 -4.83
CA THR A 313 3.40 -21.00 -3.91
C THR A 313 2.26 -19.98 -3.99
N GLY A 314 1.82 -19.59 -5.19
CA GLY A 314 0.68 -18.70 -5.37
C GLY A 314 -0.61 -19.24 -4.72
N PHE A 315 -0.93 -20.51 -4.94
CA PHE A 315 -2.07 -21.17 -4.29
C PHE A 315 -1.92 -21.25 -2.76
N ALA A 316 -0.70 -21.45 -2.27
CA ALA A 316 -0.43 -21.53 -0.83
C ALA A 316 -0.77 -20.21 -0.09
N PHE A 317 -0.76 -19.06 -0.75
CA PHE A 317 -1.16 -17.78 -0.16
C PHE A 317 -2.68 -17.54 -0.16
N LEU A 318 -3.49 -18.31 -0.90
CA LEU A 318 -4.95 -18.07 -0.99
C LEU A 318 -5.68 -18.11 0.36
N PRO A 319 -5.35 -18.98 1.32
CA PRO A 319 -5.99 -18.96 2.64
C PRO A 319 -5.85 -17.61 3.37
N MET A 320 -4.70 -16.93 3.20
CA MET A 320 -4.50 -15.61 3.76
C MET A 320 -5.41 -14.57 3.08
N VAL A 321 -5.54 -14.63 1.75
CA VAL A 321 -6.42 -13.72 1.00
C VAL A 321 -7.89 -13.98 1.35
N ALA A 322 -8.30 -15.23 1.46
CA ALA A 322 -9.65 -15.60 1.90
C ALA A 322 -9.93 -15.10 3.33
N GLY A 323 -8.97 -15.26 4.23
CA GLY A 323 -9.02 -14.70 5.58
C GLY A 323 -9.17 -13.19 5.55
N MET A 324 -8.41 -12.48 4.72
CA MET A 324 -8.47 -11.02 4.60
C MET A 324 -9.82 -10.53 4.08
N ILE A 325 -10.38 -11.19 3.07
CA ILE A 325 -11.72 -10.89 2.55
C ILE A 325 -12.78 -11.14 3.62
N THR A 326 -12.72 -12.27 4.31
CA THR A 326 -13.65 -12.64 5.37
C THR A 326 -13.56 -11.66 6.55
N GLY A 327 -12.36 -11.36 7.02
CA GLY A 327 -12.10 -10.38 8.08
C GLY A 327 -12.64 -8.99 7.73
N SER A 328 -12.41 -8.54 6.50
CA SER A 328 -12.85 -7.22 6.04
C SER A 328 -14.38 -7.15 5.88
N THR A 329 -15.02 -8.14 5.22
CA THR A 329 -16.42 -8.07 4.83
C THR A 329 -17.37 -8.60 5.92
N GLN A 330 -17.04 -9.72 6.56
CA GLN A 330 -17.93 -10.37 7.54
C GLN A 330 -17.72 -9.84 8.95
N ILE A 331 -16.50 -9.45 9.32
CA ILE A 331 -16.17 -8.95 10.65
C ILE A 331 -16.08 -7.43 10.65
N GLY A 332 -15.12 -6.87 9.91
CA GLY A 332 -14.84 -5.44 9.89
C GLY A 332 -16.06 -4.60 9.49
N ALA A 333 -16.60 -4.85 8.29
CA ALA A 333 -17.72 -4.06 7.76
C ALA A 333 -19.01 -4.22 8.59
N ARG A 334 -19.35 -5.42 9.06
CA ARG A 334 -20.57 -5.66 9.83
C ARG A 334 -20.50 -5.11 11.26
N LEU A 335 -19.33 -5.25 11.90
CA LEU A 335 -19.20 -4.82 13.29
C LEU A 335 -18.85 -3.32 13.41
N MET A 336 -18.34 -2.67 12.36
CA MET A 336 -18.00 -1.24 12.39
C MET A 336 -19.22 -0.35 12.73
N THR A 337 -20.45 -0.77 12.38
CA THR A 337 -21.67 -0.06 12.73
C THR A 337 -22.07 -0.22 14.20
N ARG A 338 -21.59 -1.27 14.89
CA ARG A 338 -21.96 -1.65 16.26
C ARG A 338 -20.87 -1.34 17.29
N VAL A 339 -19.60 -1.40 16.87
CA VAL A 339 -18.43 -1.34 17.76
C VAL A 339 -17.53 -0.16 17.34
N ARG A 340 -16.87 0.46 18.32
CA ARG A 340 -15.85 1.50 18.01
C ARG A 340 -14.68 0.89 17.26
N ALA A 341 -14.12 1.61 16.30
CA ALA A 341 -13.04 1.14 15.43
C ALA A 341 -11.81 0.60 16.17
N ARG A 342 -11.43 1.18 17.32
CA ARG A 342 -10.32 0.68 18.15
C ARG A 342 -10.48 -0.78 18.58
N PHE A 343 -11.72 -1.24 18.82
CA PHE A 343 -12.03 -2.62 19.20
C PHE A 343 -12.10 -3.58 18.00
N LEU A 344 -11.92 -3.08 16.80
CA LEU A 344 -11.75 -3.88 15.59
C LEU A 344 -10.29 -3.86 15.13
N MET A 345 -9.66 -2.68 15.08
CA MET A 345 -8.28 -2.52 14.64
C MET A 345 -7.28 -3.18 15.61
N GLY A 346 -7.39 -2.87 16.90
CA GLY A 346 -6.48 -3.42 17.92
C GLY A 346 -6.50 -4.95 17.96
N PRO A 347 -7.66 -5.60 18.23
CA PRO A 347 -7.76 -7.05 18.18
C PRO A 347 -7.41 -7.63 16.81
N GLY A 348 -7.75 -6.95 15.70
CA GLY A 348 -7.35 -7.38 14.36
C GLY A 348 -5.83 -7.50 14.20
N PHE A 349 -5.07 -6.48 14.63
CA PHE A 349 -3.61 -6.54 14.61
C PHE A 349 -3.05 -7.59 15.57
N LEU A 350 -3.67 -7.83 16.73
CA LEU A 350 -3.25 -8.91 17.63
C LEU A 350 -3.49 -10.30 17.03
N VAL A 351 -4.64 -10.52 16.37
CA VAL A 351 -4.92 -11.79 15.67
C VAL A 351 -3.93 -12.02 14.53
N ALA A 352 -3.60 -10.97 13.77
CA ALA A 352 -2.54 -11.05 12.76
C ALA A 352 -1.18 -11.35 13.40
N GLY A 353 -0.88 -10.72 14.54
CA GLY A 353 0.33 -10.98 15.35
C GLY A 353 0.42 -12.44 15.84
N LEU A 354 -0.70 -13.04 16.25
CA LEU A 354 -0.76 -14.46 16.60
C LEU A 354 -0.44 -15.36 15.40
N GLY A 355 -0.96 -15.03 14.22
CA GLY A 355 -0.58 -15.73 12.99
C GLY A 355 0.92 -15.64 12.68
N MET A 356 1.52 -14.46 12.86
CA MET A 356 2.98 -14.31 12.73
C MET A 356 3.74 -15.03 13.82
N LEU A 357 3.23 -15.05 15.05
CA LEU A 357 3.86 -15.76 16.16
C LEU A 357 3.95 -17.27 15.90
N LEU A 358 2.93 -17.87 15.27
CA LEU A 358 3.03 -19.26 14.81
C LEU A 358 4.18 -19.45 13.81
N LEU A 359 4.36 -18.51 12.89
CA LEU A 359 5.43 -18.60 11.89
C LEU A 359 6.85 -18.38 12.46
N THR A 360 7.01 -17.92 13.70
CA THR A 360 8.33 -17.93 14.34
C THR A 360 8.84 -19.34 14.63
N GLN A 361 7.96 -20.35 14.59
CA GLN A 361 8.29 -21.76 14.79
C GLN A 361 8.59 -22.49 13.47
N LEU A 362 8.89 -21.75 12.39
CA LEU A 362 9.25 -22.35 11.11
C LEU A 362 10.53 -23.17 11.21
N GLU A 363 10.47 -24.38 10.67
CA GLU A 363 11.58 -25.32 10.49
C GLU A 363 11.63 -25.79 9.02
N ILE A 364 12.72 -26.44 8.61
CA ILE A 364 12.86 -26.94 7.23
C ILE A 364 11.71 -27.87 6.84
N GLY A 365 11.26 -28.73 7.76
CA GLY A 365 10.21 -29.72 7.57
C GLY A 365 8.82 -29.29 8.02
N SER A 366 8.57 -28.00 8.30
CA SER A 366 7.27 -27.56 8.82
C SER A 366 6.13 -27.92 7.87
N SER A 367 5.08 -28.50 8.43
CA SER A 367 3.88 -28.90 7.67
C SER A 367 3.06 -27.67 7.26
N TYR A 368 2.66 -27.65 6.01
CA TYR A 368 1.79 -26.59 5.49
C TYR A 368 0.44 -26.55 6.24
N THR A 369 -0.19 -27.72 6.44
CA THR A 369 -1.55 -27.82 7.00
C THR A 369 -1.61 -27.50 8.49
N THR A 370 -0.57 -27.85 9.27
CA THR A 370 -0.59 -27.68 10.72
C THR A 370 0.01 -26.37 11.21
N LEU A 371 0.90 -25.75 10.43
CA LEU A 371 1.57 -24.51 10.83
C LEU A 371 1.26 -23.34 9.88
N LEU A 372 1.55 -23.49 8.58
CA LEU A 372 1.46 -22.37 7.65
C LEU A 372 0.01 -21.95 7.38
N LEU A 373 -0.87 -22.90 7.12
CA LEU A 373 -2.28 -22.63 6.80
C LEU A 373 -3.01 -21.91 7.93
N PRO A 374 -2.99 -22.37 9.21
CA PRO A 374 -3.64 -21.63 10.29
C PRO A 374 -3.00 -20.26 10.53
N ALA A 375 -1.67 -20.14 10.40
CA ALA A 375 -0.99 -18.87 10.52
C ALA A 375 -1.45 -17.88 9.45
N MET A 376 -1.54 -18.31 8.18
CA MET A 376 -2.01 -17.47 7.06
C MET A 376 -3.48 -17.06 7.23
N VAL A 377 -4.34 -17.96 7.69
CA VAL A 377 -5.75 -17.64 7.95
C VAL A 377 -5.88 -16.59 9.05
N LEU A 378 -5.16 -16.75 10.17
CA LEU A 378 -5.14 -15.78 11.26
C LEU A 378 -4.62 -14.41 10.80
N LEU A 379 -3.52 -14.40 10.05
CA LEU A 379 -2.96 -13.19 9.43
C LEU A 379 -4.00 -12.47 8.57
N GLY A 380 -4.61 -13.20 7.66
CA GLY A 380 -5.63 -12.65 6.76
C GLY A 380 -6.83 -12.10 7.53
N LEU A 381 -7.42 -12.89 8.44
CA LEU A 381 -8.56 -12.50 9.26
C LEU A 381 -8.25 -11.23 10.08
N GLY A 382 -7.11 -11.22 10.75
CA GLY A 382 -6.68 -10.11 11.59
C GLY A 382 -6.48 -8.83 10.78
N MET A 383 -5.70 -8.89 9.70
CA MET A 383 -5.44 -7.74 8.84
C MET A 383 -6.73 -7.24 8.17
N GLY A 384 -7.58 -8.15 7.65
CA GLY A 384 -8.85 -7.77 7.04
C GLY A 384 -9.78 -7.06 8.02
N THR A 385 -9.88 -7.57 9.26
CA THR A 385 -10.70 -6.96 10.32
C THR A 385 -10.22 -5.55 10.70
N ALA A 386 -8.91 -5.32 10.72
CA ALA A 386 -8.33 -4.02 11.05
C ALA A 386 -8.37 -3.02 9.87
N PHE A 387 -8.19 -3.51 8.63
CA PHE A 387 -8.03 -2.68 7.45
C PHE A 387 -9.30 -1.91 7.08
N MET A 388 -10.47 -2.55 7.15
CA MET A 388 -11.74 -1.91 6.76
C MET A 388 -12.09 -0.68 7.63
N PRO A 389 -12.06 -0.75 8.99
CA PRO A 389 -12.25 0.42 9.83
C PRO A 389 -11.17 1.50 9.60
N ALA A 390 -9.91 1.10 9.40
CA ALA A 390 -8.82 2.03 9.13
C ALA A 390 -9.09 2.86 7.87
N MET A 391 -9.44 2.21 6.75
CA MET A 391 -9.75 2.88 5.48
C MET A 391 -10.95 3.81 5.60
N SER A 392 -12.01 3.37 6.26
CA SER A 392 -13.23 4.18 6.44
C SER A 392 -12.96 5.44 7.26
N LEU A 393 -12.32 5.30 8.42
CA LEU A 393 -12.10 6.42 9.34
C LEU A 393 -10.99 7.37 8.89
N ALA A 394 -10.01 6.89 8.15
CA ALA A 394 -8.95 7.75 7.59
C ALA A 394 -9.52 8.88 6.73
N THR A 395 -10.68 8.66 6.09
CA THR A 395 -11.33 9.60 5.18
C THR A 395 -12.61 10.23 5.75
N THR A 396 -13.11 9.74 6.89
CA THR A 396 -14.35 10.25 7.52
C THR A 396 -14.06 11.57 8.25
N GLY A 397 -14.97 12.55 8.13
CA GLY A 397 -14.88 13.84 8.83
C GLY A 397 -13.75 14.73 8.34
N VAL A 398 -13.22 14.49 7.16
CA VAL A 398 -12.21 15.34 6.51
C VAL A 398 -12.94 16.42 5.71
N GLU A 399 -12.44 17.66 5.78
CA GLU A 399 -12.95 18.72 4.92
C GLU A 399 -12.82 18.32 3.44
N PRO A 400 -13.81 18.66 2.57
CA PRO A 400 -13.79 18.25 1.17
C PRO A 400 -12.49 18.61 0.43
N ARG A 401 -11.86 19.73 0.80
CA ARG A 401 -10.56 20.16 0.24
C ARG A 401 -9.38 19.26 0.61
N ASP A 402 -9.45 18.54 1.74
CA ASP A 402 -8.39 17.66 2.25
C ASP A 402 -8.66 16.17 2.01
N ALA A 403 -9.84 15.81 1.46
CA ALA A 403 -10.24 14.42 1.27
C ALA A 403 -9.24 13.63 0.38
N GLY A 404 -8.70 14.27 -0.65
CA GLY A 404 -7.68 13.68 -1.51
C GLY A 404 -6.37 13.39 -0.76
N VAL A 405 -5.94 14.33 0.09
CA VAL A 405 -4.73 14.17 0.91
C VAL A 405 -4.91 13.05 1.94
N ALA A 406 -6.07 12.98 2.61
CA ALA A 406 -6.36 11.94 3.59
C ALA A 406 -6.34 10.54 2.96
N SER A 407 -6.93 10.37 1.78
CA SER A 407 -6.87 9.11 1.01
C SER A 407 -5.45 8.79 0.55
N ALA A 408 -4.71 9.77 0.07
CA ALA A 408 -3.32 9.60 -0.34
C ALA A 408 -2.42 9.21 0.84
N MET A 409 -2.66 9.76 2.04
CA MET A 409 -1.91 9.40 3.26
C MET A 409 -2.05 7.93 3.65
N VAL A 410 -3.22 7.31 3.45
CA VAL A 410 -3.39 5.86 3.67
C VAL A 410 -2.47 5.08 2.75
N ASN A 411 -2.49 5.38 1.46
CA ASN A 411 -1.63 4.72 0.48
C ASN A 411 -0.14 5.00 0.74
N THR A 412 0.21 6.25 1.08
CA THR A 412 1.59 6.61 1.46
C THR A 412 2.06 5.81 2.67
N SER A 413 1.23 5.72 3.74
CA SER A 413 1.56 4.93 4.93
C SER A 413 1.80 3.46 4.60
N GLN A 414 1.00 2.89 3.69
CA GLN A 414 1.18 1.51 3.23
C GLN A 414 2.47 1.33 2.42
N GLN A 415 2.73 2.20 1.46
CA GLN A 415 3.91 2.07 0.59
C GLN A 415 5.21 2.35 1.35
N VAL A 416 5.23 3.39 2.18
CA VAL A 416 6.37 3.71 3.04
C VAL A 416 6.59 2.60 4.08
N GLY A 417 5.50 2.13 4.71
CA GLY A 417 5.54 0.98 5.61
C GLY A 417 6.09 -0.26 4.91
N GLY A 418 5.63 -0.56 3.70
CA GLY A 418 6.13 -1.67 2.88
C GLY A 418 7.62 -1.55 2.55
N ALA A 419 8.08 -0.37 2.13
CA ALA A 419 9.49 -0.12 1.83
C ALA A 419 10.39 -0.28 3.06
N ILE A 420 10.01 0.35 4.18
CA ILE A 420 10.74 0.24 5.46
C ILE A 420 10.72 -1.21 5.92
N GLY A 421 9.55 -1.86 5.89
CA GLY A 421 9.38 -3.22 6.36
C GLY A 421 10.25 -4.21 5.60
N THR A 422 10.22 -4.13 4.28
CA THR A 422 11.03 -5.00 3.43
C THR A 422 12.53 -4.80 3.71
N ALA A 423 13.00 -3.55 3.81
CA ALA A 423 14.40 -3.25 4.07
C ALA A 423 14.83 -3.66 5.49
N LEU A 424 14.10 -3.21 6.52
CA LEU A 424 14.43 -3.48 7.92
C LEU A 424 14.41 -4.98 8.23
N LEU A 425 13.31 -5.67 7.87
CA LEU A 425 13.16 -7.08 8.21
C LEU A 425 14.11 -7.96 7.39
N ASN A 426 14.42 -7.61 6.13
CA ASN A 426 15.45 -8.33 5.38
C ASN A 426 16.85 -8.15 6.00
N THR A 427 17.18 -6.96 6.50
CA THR A 427 18.44 -6.70 7.20
C THR A 427 18.54 -7.55 8.47
N ILE A 428 17.48 -7.62 9.27
CA ILE A 428 17.41 -8.47 10.47
C ILE A 428 17.58 -9.94 10.10
N ALA A 429 16.85 -10.41 9.07
CA ALA A 429 16.93 -11.79 8.59
C ALA A 429 18.33 -12.15 8.09
N ALA A 430 18.95 -11.28 7.32
CA ALA A 430 20.29 -11.49 6.77
C ALA A 430 21.37 -11.51 7.88
N SER A 431 21.27 -10.60 8.86
CA SER A 431 22.17 -10.57 10.03
C SER A 431 22.05 -11.84 10.87
N ALA A 432 20.82 -12.28 11.17
CA ALA A 432 20.58 -13.51 11.94
C ALA A 432 21.04 -14.77 11.17
N LYS A 433 20.78 -14.83 9.85
CA LYS A 433 21.29 -15.88 8.97
C LYS A 433 22.80 -15.95 9.01
N SER A 434 23.48 -14.81 8.88
CA SER A 434 24.96 -14.74 8.87
C SER A 434 25.56 -15.17 10.21
N SER A 435 24.98 -14.76 11.33
CA SER A 435 25.42 -15.18 12.67
C SER A 435 25.27 -16.69 12.83
N TYR A 436 24.08 -17.23 12.57
CA TYR A 436 23.82 -18.67 12.64
C TYR A 436 24.79 -19.49 11.78
N LEU A 437 25.04 -19.02 10.54
CA LEU A 437 25.95 -19.71 9.63
C LEU A 437 27.38 -19.74 10.17
N LYS A 438 27.90 -18.64 10.73
CA LYS A 438 29.23 -18.56 11.33
C LYS A 438 29.40 -19.55 12.48
N ASP A 439 28.37 -19.68 13.33
CA ASP A 439 28.41 -20.50 14.53
C ASP A 439 28.33 -22.00 14.20
N HIS A 440 27.70 -22.40 13.09
CA HIS A 440 27.39 -23.81 12.79
C HIS A 440 28.16 -24.39 11.62
N ILE A 441 28.71 -23.56 10.71
CA ILE A 441 29.36 -24.04 9.47
C ILE A 441 30.62 -24.84 9.74
N ALA A 442 31.37 -24.50 10.81
CA ALA A 442 32.61 -25.18 11.17
C ALA A 442 32.39 -26.65 11.56
N GLY A 443 31.19 -27.00 12.06
CA GLY A 443 30.79 -28.37 12.38
C GLY A 443 30.33 -29.20 11.18
N ALA A 444 30.14 -28.58 10.00
CA ALA A 444 29.65 -29.25 8.81
C ALA A 444 30.79 -29.76 7.92
N ALA A 445 31.19 -31.00 8.13
CA ALA A 445 32.35 -31.63 7.48
C ALA A 445 32.07 -32.03 6.02
N THR A 446 30.81 -32.27 5.64
CA THR A 446 30.41 -32.73 4.30
C THR A 446 29.56 -31.70 3.56
N LYS A 447 29.59 -31.73 2.19
CA LYS A 447 28.77 -30.86 1.37
C LYS A 447 27.25 -30.92 1.71
N PRO A 448 26.64 -32.11 1.93
CA PRO A 448 25.23 -32.18 2.36
C PRO A 448 24.98 -31.50 3.71
N GLN A 449 25.89 -31.63 4.68
CA GLN A 449 25.79 -30.94 5.98
C GLN A 449 25.88 -29.41 5.81
N GLN A 450 26.78 -28.93 4.96
CA GLN A 450 26.90 -27.50 4.66
C GLN A 450 25.63 -26.94 4.01
N GLN A 451 25.01 -27.70 3.09
CA GLN A 451 23.72 -27.33 2.49
C GLN A 451 22.61 -27.27 3.53
N LEU A 452 22.55 -28.28 4.43
CA LEU A 452 21.55 -28.31 5.50
C LEU A 452 21.72 -27.10 6.45
N VAL A 453 22.93 -26.79 6.88
CA VAL A 453 23.23 -25.62 7.71
C VAL A 453 22.86 -24.34 6.97
N GLY A 454 23.08 -24.26 5.66
CA GLY A 454 22.63 -23.15 4.81
C GLY A 454 21.12 -22.94 4.84
N LEU A 455 20.32 -24.01 4.70
CA LEU A 455 18.86 -23.94 4.78
C LEU A 455 18.39 -23.60 6.22
N GLN A 456 18.99 -24.20 7.24
CA GLN A 456 18.70 -23.88 8.64
C GLN A 456 18.97 -22.41 8.95
N SER A 457 20.09 -21.86 8.46
CA SER A 457 20.42 -20.46 8.66
C SER A 457 19.39 -19.50 8.00
N MET A 458 18.87 -19.87 6.82
CA MET A 458 17.78 -19.11 6.16
C MET A 458 16.52 -19.11 7.01
N VAL A 459 16.08 -20.27 7.47
CA VAL A 459 14.87 -20.41 8.29
C VAL A 459 15.03 -19.66 9.61
N HIS A 460 16.19 -19.76 10.27
CA HIS A 460 16.51 -19.02 11.49
C HIS A 460 16.46 -17.50 11.26
N GLY A 461 16.99 -17.02 10.14
CA GLY A 461 16.90 -15.62 9.75
C GLY A 461 15.46 -15.15 9.59
N TYR A 462 14.62 -15.94 8.89
CA TYR A 462 13.22 -15.61 8.68
C TYR A 462 12.42 -15.62 9.98
N SER A 463 12.56 -16.66 10.82
CA SER A 463 11.87 -16.74 12.11
C SER A 463 12.24 -15.58 13.03
N THR A 464 13.51 -15.18 13.06
CA THR A 464 13.98 -14.02 13.81
C THR A 464 13.32 -12.73 13.31
N ALA A 465 13.34 -12.46 12.02
CA ALA A 465 12.72 -11.27 11.46
C ALA A 465 11.19 -11.24 11.69
N ILE A 466 10.53 -12.40 11.59
CA ILE A 466 9.09 -12.53 11.89
C ILE A 466 8.82 -12.23 13.38
N ALA A 467 9.69 -12.62 14.30
CA ALA A 467 9.55 -12.29 15.72
C ALA A 467 9.60 -10.76 15.96
N PHE A 468 10.47 -10.02 15.26
CA PHE A 468 10.45 -8.56 15.27
C PHE A 468 9.15 -7.99 14.69
N ALA A 469 8.63 -8.58 13.62
CA ALA A 469 7.36 -8.18 13.02
C ALA A 469 6.17 -8.37 13.97
N VAL A 470 6.17 -9.43 14.81
CA VAL A 470 5.19 -9.62 15.89
C VAL A 470 5.23 -8.45 16.88
N GLY A 471 6.42 -8.04 17.30
CA GLY A 471 6.59 -6.85 18.16
C GLY A 471 6.05 -5.57 17.53
N ILE A 472 6.31 -5.36 16.25
CA ILE A 472 5.80 -4.20 15.49
C ILE A 472 4.27 -4.22 15.40
N LEU A 473 3.65 -5.38 15.17
CA LEU A 473 2.19 -5.53 15.18
C LEU A 473 1.58 -5.29 16.55
N ALA A 474 2.23 -5.71 17.63
CA ALA A 474 1.79 -5.42 18.99
C ALA A 474 1.81 -3.90 19.26
N VAL A 475 2.84 -3.18 18.79
CA VAL A 475 2.89 -1.71 18.85
C VAL A 475 1.79 -1.09 18.00
N ALA A 476 1.54 -1.60 16.80
CA ALA A 476 0.43 -1.13 15.95
C ALA A 476 -0.93 -1.30 16.65
N ALA A 477 -1.15 -2.44 17.31
CA ALA A 477 -2.35 -2.70 18.10
C ALA A 477 -2.49 -1.71 19.27
N LEU A 478 -1.41 -1.46 20.01
CA LEU A 478 -1.38 -0.51 21.12
C LEU A 478 -1.73 0.91 20.66
N ILE A 479 -1.16 1.35 19.53
CA ILE A 479 -1.45 2.65 18.93
C ILE A 479 -2.92 2.71 18.51
N ALA A 480 -3.46 1.67 17.88
CA ALA A 480 -4.87 1.61 17.51
C ALA A 480 -5.78 1.72 18.73
N PHE A 481 -5.48 1.04 19.84
CA PHE A 481 -6.25 1.12 21.08
C PHE A 481 -6.18 2.50 21.74
N THR A 482 -5.01 3.13 21.77
CA THR A 482 -4.77 4.36 22.52
C THR A 482 -5.15 5.62 21.75
N PHE A 483 -4.86 5.68 20.46
CA PHE A 483 -5.08 6.88 19.66
C PHE A 483 -6.41 6.88 18.92
N VAL A 484 -6.91 5.73 18.43
CA VAL A 484 -8.15 5.68 17.65
C VAL A 484 -9.35 5.64 18.59
N ASN A 485 -9.94 6.81 18.86
CA ASN A 485 -11.12 6.94 19.72
C ASN A 485 -12.35 7.48 18.96
N ALA A 486 -12.40 7.27 17.64
CA ALA A 486 -13.56 7.66 16.84
C ALA A 486 -14.85 7.00 17.36
N GLY A 487 -15.90 7.81 17.48
CA GLY A 487 -17.26 7.33 17.78
C GLY A 487 -17.77 6.36 16.70
N ARG A 488 -18.96 5.80 16.92
CA ARG A 488 -19.60 4.96 15.91
C ARG A 488 -19.88 5.80 14.65
N PRO A 489 -19.57 5.32 13.43
CA PRO A 489 -20.02 5.97 12.21
C PRO A 489 -21.56 6.08 12.22
N GLY A 490 -22.11 7.29 12.13
CA GLY A 490 -23.57 7.55 12.19
C GLY A 490 -24.07 8.30 13.42
N THR A 491 -23.31 8.40 14.52
CA THR A 491 -23.73 9.17 15.70
C THR A 491 -23.37 10.66 15.63
N THR A 492 -22.54 11.08 14.68
CA THR A 492 -22.07 12.47 14.58
C THR A 492 -23.00 13.37 13.73
N GLN A 493 -23.94 12.80 12.97
CA GLN A 493 -24.91 13.60 12.19
C GLN A 493 -26.14 14.04 12.95
N VAL A 494 -26.43 13.45 14.13
CA VAL A 494 -27.61 13.81 14.94
C VAL A 494 -27.33 14.95 15.93
N ALA A 495 -26.04 15.18 16.27
CA ALA A 495 -25.68 16.21 17.25
C ALA A 495 -25.53 17.64 16.66
N SER A 496 -25.46 17.81 15.34
CA SER A 496 -25.41 19.12 14.68
C SER A 496 -26.76 19.61 14.14
N GLY A 497 -27.81 18.80 14.25
CA GLY A 497 -29.18 19.15 13.83
C GLY A 497 -30.18 19.44 14.98
N ALA A 498 -29.76 19.25 16.24
CA ALA A 498 -30.66 19.42 17.40
C ALA A 498 -30.47 20.75 18.15
N GLY A 499 -29.92 21.77 17.51
CA GLY A 499 -29.64 23.03 18.16
C GLY A 499 -29.89 24.28 17.31
N ALA A 500 -30.98 24.31 16.55
CA ALA A 500 -31.48 25.55 15.94
C ALA A 500 -32.95 25.35 15.45
N GLU A 501 -33.85 25.07 16.37
CA GLU A 501 -35.25 25.49 16.23
C GLU A 501 -35.42 26.63 17.21
N ASP A 502 -34.97 27.82 16.85
CA ASP A 502 -35.42 29.06 17.44
C ASP A 502 -36.90 29.26 17.02
N GLU A 503 -37.78 29.18 18.00
CA GLU A 503 -39.17 29.59 17.91
C GLU A 503 -39.24 31.02 17.33
N VAL A 504 -39.75 31.16 16.15
CA VAL A 504 -40.24 32.45 15.64
C VAL A 504 -41.63 32.66 16.24
N PRO A 505 -41.87 33.68 17.09
CA PRO A 505 -43.20 33.96 17.60
C PRO A 505 -44.09 34.45 16.46
N VAL A 506 -45.19 33.73 16.22
CA VAL A 506 -46.26 34.18 15.30
C VAL A 506 -47.00 35.31 16.00
N PRO A 507 -47.17 36.50 15.38
CA PRO A 507 -48.01 37.57 15.97
C PRO A 507 -49.46 37.15 15.84
N VAL A 508 -50.13 37.08 16.98
CA VAL A 508 -51.60 36.98 17.07
C VAL A 508 -52.18 38.31 16.61
N VAL A 509 -52.86 38.31 15.47
CA VAL A 509 -53.74 39.40 15.09
C VAL A 509 -55.11 39.12 15.63
N ALA A 510 -55.54 39.93 16.59
CA ALA A 510 -56.90 40.01 17.06
C ALA A 510 -57.77 40.70 16.00
N HIS A 511 -58.80 40.02 15.55
CA HIS A 511 -60.19 40.54 15.33
C HIS A 511 -61.14 39.37 15.20
#